data_1f90d89ce7647b4c54689536873707f1
#
_entry.id   1f90d89ce7647b4c54689536873707f1
#
_cell.length_a   1.000
_cell.length_b   1.000
_cell.length_c   1.000
_cell.angle_alpha   90.00
_cell.angle_beta   90.00
_cell.angle_gamma   90.00
#
_symmetry.space_group_name_H-M   'P 1'
#
loop_
_entity.id
_entity.type
_entity.pdbx_description
1 polymer ?
#
loop_
_entity_poly.entity_id
_entity_poly.type
_entity_poly.pdbx_seq_one_letter_code
_entity_poly.pdbx_strand_id
1 'polypeptide(L)'
;MPPPVGQRPYPGDYRGVPAIAYAPKPDGQPDPGEIVWTWVPYEEDHLVGKDRPVLLVGSDGDWLLAVPLTSKDHDLDARQEHRAGREWVDIGSGAWDRSGRASEVRVNRIIRVDPDTIRREGAVLAQARFEEVAEAIRRVH
;
A
#
# COMPACT_ATOMS: atom_id res chain seq x y z
N MET A 1 -12.54 -7.34 -10.10
CA MET A 1 -11.63 -7.17 -11.26
C MET A 1 -10.59 -8.28 -11.24
N PRO A 2 -10.38 -8.97 -12.35
CA PRO A 2 -9.31 -9.97 -12.40
C PRO A 2 -7.93 -9.31 -12.38
N PRO A 3 -6.86 -10.10 -12.11
CA PRO A 3 -5.50 -9.58 -12.19
C PRO A 3 -5.17 -9.05 -13.58
N PRO A 4 -4.27 -8.06 -13.68
CA PRO A 4 -3.83 -7.57 -14.99
C PRO A 4 -3.18 -8.67 -15.84
N VAL A 5 -3.33 -8.55 -17.15
CA VAL A 5 -2.67 -9.46 -18.09
C VAL A 5 -1.16 -9.39 -17.87
N GLY A 6 -0.51 -10.55 -17.77
CA GLY A 6 0.92 -10.64 -17.58
C GLY A 6 1.39 -10.58 -16.13
N GLN A 7 0.48 -10.36 -15.19
CA GLN A 7 0.87 -10.41 -13.79
C GLN A 7 1.17 -11.84 -13.35
N ARG A 8 2.25 -12.00 -12.60
CA ARG A 8 2.60 -13.30 -12.00
C ARG A 8 1.52 -13.72 -11.00
N PRO A 9 1.29 -15.04 -10.81
CA PRO A 9 0.35 -15.49 -9.78
C PRO A 9 0.72 -14.92 -8.42
N TYR A 10 -0.31 -14.43 -7.70
CA TYR A 10 -0.10 -13.80 -6.40
C TYR A 10 0.26 -14.86 -5.35
N PRO A 11 1.44 -14.77 -4.72
CA PRO A 11 1.89 -15.80 -3.78
C PRO A 11 1.30 -15.68 -2.38
N GLY A 12 0.46 -14.70 -2.13
CA GLY A 12 -0.10 -14.41 -0.82
C GLY A 12 0.51 -13.14 -0.22
N ASP A 13 -0.12 -12.66 0.85
CA ASP A 13 0.38 -11.50 1.57
C ASP A 13 1.68 -11.82 2.30
N TYR A 14 2.52 -10.82 2.49
CA TYR A 14 3.76 -10.97 3.24
C TYR A 14 3.46 -11.08 4.73
N ARG A 15 4.15 -11.99 5.42
CA ARG A 15 4.01 -12.19 6.86
C ARG A 15 5.30 -11.82 7.58
N GLY A 16 5.16 -11.22 8.75
CA GLY A 16 6.29 -10.78 9.56
C GLY A 16 6.64 -9.33 9.33
N VAL A 17 7.73 -8.87 9.94
CA VAL A 17 8.20 -7.50 9.82
C VAL A 17 9.14 -7.40 8.62
N PRO A 18 8.78 -6.63 7.58
CA PRO A 18 9.66 -6.47 6.44
C PRO A 18 10.85 -5.54 6.77
N ALA A 19 11.88 -5.62 5.95
CA ALA A 19 12.94 -4.61 5.97
C ALA A 19 12.38 -3.34 5.31
N ILE A 20 12.10 -2.32 6.13
CA ILE A 20 11.47 -1.08 5.69
C ILE A 20 12.55 -0.04 5.40
N ALA A 21 12.48 0.61 4.26
CA ALA A 21 13.40 1.68 3.90
C ALA A 21 12.62 2.84 3.29
N TYR A 22 13.13 4.05 3.49
CA TYR A 22 12.64 5.25 2.81
C TYR A 22 13.71 5.71 1.83
N ALA A 23 13.48 5.48 0.55
CA ALA A 23 14.49 5.75 -0.47
C ALA A 23 13.84 6.17 -1.80
N PRO A 24 12.93 7.15 -1.81
CA PRO A 24 12.34 7.62 -3.07
C PRO A 24 13.40 8.28 -3.93
N LYS A 25 13.41 7.96 -5.22
CA LYS A 25 14.37 8.53 -6.17
C LYS A 25 13.63 8.96 -7.43
N PRO A 26 14.01 10.08 -8.04
CA PRO A 26 13.40 10.54 -9.29
C PRO A 26 13.96 9.80 -10.51
N ASP A 27 13.96 8.47 -10.49
CA ASP A 27 14.59 7.63 -11.50
C ASP A 27 13.58 6.92 -12.42
N GLY A 28 12.29 7.21 -12.26
CA GLY A 28 11.24 6.57 -13.05
C GLY A 28 10.95 5.14 -12.63
N GLN A 29 11.59 4.64 -11.60
CA GLN A 29 11.35 3.30 -11.04
C GLN A 29 10.61 3.43 -9.72
N PRO A 30 9.73 2.46 -9.38
CA PRO A 30 9.02 2.50 -8.10
C PRO A 30 9.97 2.20 -6.95
N ASP A 31 10.05 3.12 -6.00
CA ASP A 31 10.94 3.03 -4.85
C ASP A 31 10.18 3.11 -3.52
N PRO A 32 10.71 2.53 -2.43
CA PRO A 32 10.10 2.67 -1.11
C PRO A 32 9.97 4.13 -0.69
N GLY A 33 8.80 4.49 -0.19
CA GLY A 33 8.46 5.87 0.14
C GLY A 33 7.54 6.51 -0.90
N GLU A 34 7.31 5.83 -2.02
CA GLU A 34 6.43 6.31 -3.07
C GLU A 34 5.07 5.64 -2.98
N ILE A 35 4.03 6.40 -3.33
CA ILE A 35 2.68 5.89 -3.46
C ILE A 35 2.42 5.67 -4.95
N VAL A 36 2.02 4.45 -5.30
CA VAL A 36 1.77 4.06 -6.68
C VAL A 36 0.39 3.43 -6.80
N TRP A 37 -0.17 3.43 -8.00
CA TRP A 37 -1.44 2.77 -8.28
C TRP A 37 -1.19 1.40 -8.90
N THR A 38 -1.83 0.39 -8.33
CA THR A 38 -1.67 -0.99 -8.80
C THR A 38 -2.92 -1.81 -8.47
N TRP A 39 -3.04 -2.96 -9.11
CA TRP A 39 -4.07 -3.92 -8.75
C TRP A 39 -3.76 -4.53 -7.38
N VAL A 40 -4.74 -4.48 -6.47
CA VAL A 40 -4.62 -5.02 -5.12
C VAL A 40 -5.62 -6.17 -4.98
N PRO A 41 -5.15 -7.41 -4.70
CA PRO A 41 -6.08 -8.53 -4.50
C PRO A 41 -6.89 -8.33 -3.23
N TYR A 42 -8.14 -8.78 -3.24
CA TYR A 42 -8.95 -8.80 -2.03
C TYR A 42 -8.37 -9.80 -1.04
N GLU A 43 -8.48 -9.47 0.25
CA GLU A 43 -7.93 -10.32 1.30
C GLU A 43 -8.61 -11.69 1.33
N GLU A 44 -9.91 -11.71 1.09
CA GLU A 44 -10.74 -12.92 1.12
C GLU A 44 -10.67 -13.75 -0.15
N ASP A 45 -10.19 -13.18 -1.27
CA ASP A 45 -10.09 -13.88 -2.54
C ASP A 45 -9.03 -13.22 -3.42
N HIS A 46 -7.85 -13.81 -3.48
CA HIS A 46 -6.72 -13.25 -4.22
C HIS A 46 -6.84 -13.37 -5.74
N LEU A 47 -7.88 -14.04 -6.24
CA LEU A 47 -8.14 -14.13 -7.69
C LEU A 47 -8.85 -12.91 -8.23
N VAL A 48 -9.40 -12.08 -7.35
CA VAL A 48 -10.05 -10.82 -7.72
C VAL A 48 -9.51 -9.69 -6.85
N GLY A 49 -9.65 -8.48 -7.33
CA GLY A 49 -9.17 -7.30 -6.62
C GLY A 49 -9.62 -6.03 -7.32
N LYS A 50 -8.97 -4.93 -7.00
CA LYS A 50 -9.22 -3.66 -7.68
C LYS A 50 -8.00 -2.77 -7.63
N ASP A 51 -7.97 -1.75 -8.51
CA ASP A 51 -6.92 -0.76 -8.49
C ASP A 51 -7.05 0.10 -7.23
N ARG A 52 -5.91 0.26 -6.54
CA ARG A 52 -5.81 1.11 -5.35
C ARG A 52 -4.45 1.78 -5.31
N PRO A 53 -4.34 2.92 -4.66
CA PRO A 53 -3.03 3.43 -4.30
C PRO A 53 -2.46 2.60 -3.16
N VAL A 54 -1.15 2.36 -3.21
CA VAL A 54 -0.42 1.63 -2.17
C VAL A 54 0.87 2.37 -1.85
N LEU A 55 1.33 2.29 -0.61
CA LEU A 55 2.61 2.85 -0.19
C LEU A 55 3.67 1.76 -0.24
N LEU A 56 4.69 1.94 -1.05
CA LEU A 56 5.81 1.02 -1.12
C LEU A 56 6.70 1.18 0.10
N VAL A 57 7.03 0.06 0.75
CA VAL A 57 7.81 0.08 1.99
C VAL A 57 9.09 -0.74 1.92
N GLY A 58 9.20 -1.65 0.96
CA GLY A 58 10.36 -2.51 0.84
C GLY A 58 10.22 -3.50 -0.30
N SER A 59 10.95 -4.60 -0.20
CA SER A 59 10.90 -5.65 -1.23
C SER A 59 11.16 -7.02 -0.61
N ASP A 60 10.75 -8.06 -1.35
CA ASP A 60 11.01 -9.46 -1.01
C ASP A 60 11.27 -10.19 -2.32
N GLY A 61 12.55 -10.41 -2.65
CA GLY A 61 12.94 -10.95 -3.94
C GLY A 61 12.54 -10.00 -5.06
N ASP A 62 11.84 -10.52 -6.05
CA ASP A 62 11.37 -9.74 -7.21
C ASP A 62 10.05 -9.01 -6.95
N TRP A 63 9.47 -9.19 -5.77
CA TRP A 63 8.22 -8.52 -5.39
C TRP A 63 8.52 -7.27 -4.58
N LEU A 64 7.77 -6.21 -4.85
CA LEU A 64 7.73 -5.05 -3.95
C LEU A 64 6.76 -5.33 -2.83
N LEU A 65 7.04 -4.76 -1.66
CA LEU A 65 6.15 -4.85 -0.49
C LEU A 65 5.49 -3.50 -0.27
N ALA A 66 4.19 -3.54 0.00
CA ALA A 66 3.40 -2.32 0.12
C ALA A 66 2.25 -2.49 1.10
N VAL A 67 1.75 -1.36 1.59
CA VAL A 67 0.55 -1.32 2.41
C VAL A 67 -0.53 -0.52 1.67
N PRO A 68 -1.78 -1.01 1.64
CA PRO A 68 -2.82 -0.37 0.85
C PRO A 68 -3.38 0.89 1.51
N LEU A 69 -3.79 1.83 0.67
CA LEU A 69 -4.46 3.07 1.09
C LEU A 69 -5.96 2.98 0.86
N THR A 70 -6.70 3.73 1.67
CA THR A 70 -8.11 4.03 1.41
C THR A 70 -8.38 5.49 1.72
N SER A 71 -9.42 6.07 1.09
CA SER A 71 -9.80 7.44 1.40
C SER A 71 -10.60 7.49 2.71
N LYS A 72 -10.48 8.60 3.43
CA LYS A 72 -11.18 8.80 4.70
C LYS A 72 -12.67 9.06 4.54
N ASP A 73 -13.18 9.15 3.33
CA ASP A 73 -14.62 9.33 3.08
C ASP A 73 -15.46 8.14 3.57
N HIS A 74 -14.79 7.06 3.98
CA HIS A 74 -15.44 5.86 4.51
C HIS A 74 -15.25 5.71 6.01
N ASP A 75 -15.47 6.80 6.77
CA ASP A 75 -15.25 6.83 8.22
C ASP A 75 -15.99 5.73 8.97
N LEU A 76 -17.22 5.43 8.57
CA LEU A 76 -18.00 4.36 9.21
C LEU A 76 -17.36 2.99 8.98
N ASP A 77 -16.92 2.73 7.76
CA ASP A 77 -16.28 1.48 7.43
C ASP A 77 -14.92 1.36 8.14
N ALA A 78 -14.18 2.45 8.21
CA ALA A 78 -12.91 2.47 8.92
C ALA A 78 -13.08 2.15 10.41
N ARG A 79 -14.10 2.68 11.05
CA ARG A 79 -14.40 2.38 12.46
C ARG A 79 -14.73 0.90 12.65
N GLN A 80 -15.51 0.33 11.75
CA GLN A 80 -15.85 -1.10 11.81
C GLN A 80 -14.62 -1.96 11.61
N GLU A 81 -13.74 -1.56 10.70
CA GLU A 81 -12.49 -2.27 10.43
C GLU A 81 -11.53 -2.22 11.61
N HIS A 82 -11.46 -1.09 12.31
CA HIS A 82 -10.69 -1.00 13.57
C HIS A 82 -11.21 -2.00 14.60
N ARG A 83 -12.54 -2.12 14.73
CA ARG A 83 -13.15 -3.09 15.65
C ARG A 83 -12.83 -4.53 15.24
N ALA A 84 -12.61 -4.77 13.95
CA ALA A 84 -12.24 -6.08 13.43
C ALA A 84 -10.74 -6.38 13.55
N GLY A 85 -9.98 -5.55 14.25
CA GLY A 85 -8.54 -5.74 14.47
C GLY A 85 -7.66 -5.19 13.36
N ARG A 86 -8.20 -4.39 12.46
CA ARG A 86 -7.42 -3.72 11.42
C ARG A 86 -6.92 -2.39 11.94
N GLU A 87 -5.66 -2.08 11.62
CA GLU A 87 -5.07 -0.81 12.04
C GLU A 87 -4.82 0.10 10.85
N TRP A 88 -5.10 1.39 11.05
CA TRP A 88 -4.99 2.43 10.04
C TRP A 88 -4.14 3.58 10.54
N VAL A 89 -3.32 4.14 9.66
CA VAL A 89 -2.52 5.34 9.96
C VAL A 89 -2.90 6.43 8.97
N ASP A 90 -3.23 7.60 9.49
CA ASP A 90 -3.60 8.76 8.72
C ASP A 90 -2.35 9.38 8.07
N ILE A 91 -2.37 9.57 6.75
CA ILE A 91 -1.25 10.17 6.02
C ILE A 91 -1.61 11.48 5.31
N GLY A 92 -2.82 11.99 5.54
CA GLY A 92 -3.24 13.23 4.90
C GLY A 92 -3.56 13.06 3.42
N SER A 93 -3.60 14.16 2.70
CA SER A 93 -3.87 14.18 1.26
C SER A 93 -2.61 14.47 0.47
N GLY A 94 -2.64 14.16 -0.84
CA GLY A 94 -1.51 14.43 -1.72
C GLY A 94 -1.83 14.10 -3.17
N ALA A 95 -0.82 14.17 -4.01
CA ALA A 95 -0.97 14.02 -5.46
C ALA A 95 -1.43 12.64 -5.91
N TRP A 96 -1.39 11.63 -5.05
CA TRP A 96 -1.89 10.29 -5.38
C TRP A 96 -3.41 10.23 -5.51
N ASP A 97 -4.14 11.21 -4.97
CA ASP A 97 -5.58 11.31 -5.10
C ASP A 97 -5.93 12.64 -5.76
N ARG A 98 -6.43 12.59 -7.00
CA ARG A 98 -6.78 13.78 -7.77
C ARG A 98 -7.88 14.61 -7.11
N SER A 99 -8.73 13.97 -6.32
CA SER A 99 -9.79 14.67 -5.58
C SER A 99 -9.28 15.38 -4.33
N GLY A 100 -8.02 15.17 -3.96
CA GLY A 100 -7.43 15.78 -2.77
C GLY A 100 -7.98 15.23 -1.47
N ARG A 101 -8.57 14.06 -1.47
CA ARG A 101 -9.13 13.46 -0.26
C ARG A 101 -8.01 12.96 0.64
N ALA A 102 -8.22 13.07 1.95
CA ALA A 102 -7.30 12.50 2.91
C ALA A 102 -7.34 10.97 2.83
N SER A 103 -6.21 10.35 3.08
CA SER A 103 -6.04 8.90 2.99
C SER A 103 -5.54 8.31 4.29
N GLU A 104 -5.84 7.02 4.47
CA GLU A 104 -5.31 6.22 5.56
C GLU A 104 -4.60 5.01 4.98
N VAL A 105 -3.55 4.56 5.66
CA VAL A 105 -2.78 3.37 5.30
C VAL A 105 -3.15 2.23 6.23
N ARG A 106 -3.49 1.08 5.66
CA ARG A 106 -3.75 -0.12 6.46
C ARG A 106 -2.42 -0.83 6.75
N VAL A 107 -2.00 -0.83 8.01
CA VAL A 107 -0.66 -1.30 8.40
C VAL A 107 -0.60 -2.77 8.79
N ASN A 108 -1.74 -3.41 9.04
CA ASN A 108 -1.75 -4.84 9.41
C ASN A 108 -1.86 -5.79 8.21
N ARG A 109 -1.78 -5.25 6.99
CA ARG A 109 -1.74 -6.07 5.78
C ARG A 109 -0.61 -5.59 4.88
N ILE A 110 0.36 -6.46 4.60
CA ILE A 110 1.46 -6.17 3.70
C ILE A 110 1.26 -7.00 2.44
N ILE A 111 1.05 -6.33 1.32
CA ILE A 111 0.81 -6.99 0.03
C ILE A 111 2.08 -7.07 -0.78
N ARG A 112 2.10 -8.01 -1.72
CA ARG A 112 3.17 -8.13 -2.72
C ARG A 112 2.72 -7.47 -4.00
N VAL A 113 3.59 -6.63 -4.57
CA VAL A 113 3.29 -5.89 -5.80
C VAL A 113 4.29 -6.31 -6.87
N ASP A 114 3.76 -6.70 -8.03
CA ASP A 114 4.58 -6.96 -9.20
C ASP A 114 5.00 -5.62 -9.81
N PRO A 115 6.29 -5.28 -9.84
CA PRO A 115 6.73 -3.98 -10.35
C PRO A 115 6.35 -3.75 -11.81
N ASP A 116 6.18 -4.81 -12.59
CA ASP A 116 5.84 -4.68 -14.01
C ASP A 116 4.37 -4.33 -14.25
N THR A 117 3.53 -4.39 -13.23
CA THR A 117 2.10 -4.11 -13.35
C THR A 117 1.66 -2.85 -12.63
N ILE A 118 2.59 -2.04 -12.18
CA ILE A 118 2.28 -0.72 -11.61
C ILE A 118 1.78 0.17 -12.74
N ARG A 119 0.59 0.75 -12.54
CA ARG A 119 -0.08 1.50 -13.60
C ARG A 119 0.31 2.95 -13.68
N ARG A 120 0.56 3.56 -12.54
CA ARG A 120 0.99 4.96 -12.50
C ARG A 120 1.61 5.26 -11.14
N GLU A 121 2.54 6.17 -11.18
CA GLU A 121 3.10 6.74 -9.97
C GLU A 121 2.10 7.76 -9.40
N GLY A 122 1.99 7.82 -8.10
CA GLY A 122 1.16 8.79 -7.42
C GLY A 122 1.97 9.96 -6.91
N ALA A 123 2.80 9.71 -5.91
CA ALA A 123 3.57 10.77 -5.27
C ALA A 123 4.58 10.18 -4.30
N VAL A 124 5.57 11.00 -3.93
CA VAL A 124 6.46 10.70 -2.82
C VAL A 124 5.76 11.11 -1.53
N LEU A 125 5.68 10.21 -0.56
CA LEU A 125 5.16 10.54 0.76
C LEU A 125 6.25 11.23 1.58
N ALA A 126 5.88 12.27 2.33
CA ALA A 126 6.83 12.96 3.21
C ALA A 126 7.45 11.97 4.21
N GLN A 127 8.75 12.11 4.46
CA GLN A 127 9.47 11.16 5.31
C GLN A 127 8.87 11.03 6.71
N ALA A 128 8.42 12.12 7.31
CA ALA A 128 7.82 12.09 8.64
C ALA A 128 6.57 11.19 8.67
N ARG A 129 5.73 11.27 7.65
CA ARG A 129 4.55 10.41 7.53
C ARG A 129 4.94 8.96 7.28
N PHE A 130 5.95 8.75 6.45
CA PHE A 130 6.47 7.40 6.18
C PHE A 130 6.97 6.75 7.47
N GLU A 131 7.69 7.49 8.30
CA GLU A 131 8.22 6.95 9.56
C GLU A 131 7.10 6.56 10.54
N GLU A 132 6.00 7.32 10.56
CA GLU A 132 4.82 6.95 11.35
C GLU A 132 4.25 5.61 10.90
N VAL A 133 4.15 5.43 9.58
CA VAL A 133 3.65 4.17 9.00
C VAL A 133 4.62 3.02 9.32
N ALA A 134 5.91 3.23 9.14
CA ALA A 134 6.93 2.22 9.42
C ALA A 134 6.88 1.75 10.87
N GLU A 135 6.77 2.69 11.80
CA GLU A 135 6.66 2.37 13.22
C GLU A 135 5.41 1.55 13.51
N ALA A 136 4.27 1.93 12.92
CA ALA A 136 3.03 1.20 13.09
C ALA A 136 3.12 -0.22 12.53
N ILE A 137 3.77 -0.42 11.38
CA ILE A 137 3.98 -1.74 10.80
C ILE A 137 4.79 -2.60 11.78
N ARG A 138 5.88 -2.06 12.32
CA ARG A 138 6.74 -2.79 13.26
C ARG A 138 5.99 -3.16 14.54
N ARG A 139 5.04 -2.33 14.95
CA ARG A 139 4.27 -2.56 16.18
C ARG A 139 3.25 -3.68 16.02
N VAL A 140 2.65 -3.84 14.84
CA VAL A 140 1.56 -4.80 14.63
C VAL A 140 2.00 -6.11 13.98
N HIS A 141 3.24 -6.20 13.56
CA HIS A 141 3.78 -7.44 12.94
C HIS A 141 4.92 -8.08 13.78
#